data_107ab89c0b29243cb695b978995d387f
#
_entry.id   107ab89c0b29243cb695b978995d387f
#
_cell.length_a   1.000
_cell.length_b   1.000
_cell.length_c   1.000
_cell.angle_alpha   90.00
_cell.angle_beta   90.00
_cell.angle_gamma   90.00
#
_symmetry.space_group_name_H-M   'P 1'
#
loop_
_entity.id
_entity.type
_entity.pdbx_description
1 polymer ?
#
loop_
_entity_poly.entity_id
_entity_poly.type
_entity_poly.pdbx_seq_one_letter_code
_entity_poly.pdbx_strand_id
1 'polypeptide(L)'
;VAKSGRNFREVVAEICALGDFPVSAEVTALDTAQMIKEGESLAKIADNVVVKLPLTMNGIAACKALTDIGIETNVTLCFSPTQALIAAKAGATYISPFIGRLDDIGQDGMELIREIRAIYDNYGFETQILAASIRSPLHIRESALAGADVATAPPAVIRSLANHPLTDKG
;
A
#
# COMPACT_ATOMS: atom_id res chain seq x y z
N VAL A 1 12.80 9.01 4.38
CA VAL A 1 13.10 9.68 5.65
C VAL A 1 14.42 9.21 6.23
N ALA A 2 14.67 7.89 6.37
CA ALA A 2 15.93 7.37 6.92
C ALA A 2 17.21 7.91 6.23
N LYS A 3 17.14 8.15 4.91
CA LYS A 3 18.27 8.71 4.12
C LYS A 3 18.42 10.23 4.26
N SER A 4 17.41 10.95 4.73
CA SER A 4 17.43 12.42 4.84
C SER A 4 17.84 12.93 6.22
N GLY A 5 17.93 12.06 7.24
CA GLY A 5 18.21 12.42 8.63
C GLY A 5 17.13 13.28 9.30
N ARG A 6 15.99 13.49 8.64
CA ARG A 6 14.87 14.32 9.15
C ARG A 6 13.99 13.53 10.12
N ASN A 7 13.29 14.24 11.00
CA ASN A 7 12.30 13.63 11.88
C ASN A 7 11.14 13.03 11.07
N PHE A 8 10.83 11.75 11.32
CA PHE A 8 9.81 11.02 10.56
C PHE A 8 8.42 11.67 10.69
N ARG A 9 8.02 12.05 11.90
CA ARG A 9 6.69 12.63 12.16
C ARG A 9 6.52 14.00 11.49
N GLU A 10 7.55 14.83 11.52
CA GLU A 10 7.55 16.13 10.84
C GLU A 10 7.39 15.97 9.33
N VAL A 11 8.13 15.02 8.74
CA VAL A 11 8.01 14.74 7.30
C VAL A 11 6.62 14.22 6.93
N VAL A 12 6.04 13.33 7.73
CA VAL A 12 4.67 12.86 7.51
C VAL A 12 3.68 14.03 7.59
N ALA A 13 3.78 14.88 8.60
CA ALA A 13 2.90 16.04 8.74
C ALA A 13 3.02 17.01 7.55
N GLU A 14 4.24 17.29 7.08
CA GLU A 14 4.46 18.12 5.89
C GLU A 14 3.83 17.52 4.62
N ILE A 15 3.94 16.20 4.43
CA ILE A 15 3.33 15.54 3.28
C ILE A 15 1.80 15.58 3.38
N CYS A 16 1.24 15.32 4.56
CA CYS A 16 -0.20 15.40 4.81
C CYS A 16 -0.76 16.80 4.53
N ALA A 17 0.01 17.85 4.79
CA ALA A 17 -0.38 19.23 4.54
C ALA A 17 -0.42 19.63 3.04
N LEU A 18 0.07 18.78 2.13
CA LEU A 18 0.05 19.05 0.69
C LEU A 18 -1.33 18.86 0.04
N GLY A 19 -2.26 18.17 0.71
CA GLY A 19 -3.62 17.94 0.22
C GLY A 19 -4.35 16.86 1.00
N ASP A 20 -5.62 16.65 0.68
CA ASP A 20 -6.53 15.72 1.39
C ASP A 20 -6.39 14.25 0.93
N PHE A 21 -5.31 13.89 0.25
CA PHE A 21 -5.05 12.52 -0.18
C PHE A 21 -4.48 11.66 0.96
N PRO A 22 -4.77 10.34 0.96
CA PRO A 22 -4.26 9.42 1.99
C PRO A 22 -2.74 9.33 2.00
N VAL A 23 -2.14 9.37 3.17
CA VAL A 23 -0.67 9.28 3.37
C VAL A 23 -0.35 8.09 4.27
N SER A 24 0.28 7.06 3.72
CA SER A 24 0.66 5.88 4.50
C SER A 24 1.88 6.14 5.38
N ALA A 25 1.74 5.91 6.69
CA ALA A 25 2.80 5.96 7.68
C ALA A 25 2.98 4.59 8.35
N GLU A 26 4.17 3.99 8.21
CA GLU A 26 4.43 2.61 8.62
C GLU A 26 4.92 2.53 10.07
N VAL A 27 4.35 1.59 10.84
CA VAL A 27 4.83 1.24 12.18
C VAL A 27 6.17 0.50 12.09
N THR A 28 6.94 0.56 13.17
CA THR A 28 8.24 -0.13 13.28
C THR A 28 8.22 -1.29 14.26
N ALA A 29 7.22 -1.34 15.14
CA ALA A 29 7.01 -2.41 16.11
C ALA A 29 6.76 -3.77 15.43
N LEU A 30 7.03 -4.86 16.14
CA LEU A 30 6.87 -6.24 15.66
C LEU A 30 5.78 -7.02 16.40
N ASP A 31 5.37 -6.56 17.56
CA ASP A 31 4.27 -7.16 18.32
C ASP A 31 2.97 -6.35 18.21
N THR A 32 1.84 -7.02 18.34
CA THR A 32 0.51 -6.43 18.15
C THR A 32 0.25 -5.23 19.05
N ALA A 33 0.56 -5.30 20.33
CA ALA A 33 0.23 -4.23 21.27
C ALA A 33 1.02 -2.94 21.00
N GLN A 34 2.30 -3.08 20.62
CA GLN A 34 3.14 -1.94 20.25
C GLN A 34 2.74 -1.38 18.88
N MET A 35 2.38 -2.22 17.88
CA MET A 35 1.85 -1.79 16.59
C MET A 35 0.59 -0.95 16.76
N ILE A 36 -0.35 -1.35 17.62
CA ILE A 36 -1.58 -0.59 17.90
C ILE A 36 -1.22 0.77 18.51
N LYS A 37 -0.37 0.79 19.52
CA LYS A 37 0.06 2.04 20.18
C LYS A 37 0.77 3.00 19.22
N GLU A 38 1.68 2.48 18.39
CA GLU A 38 2.33 3.29 17.34
C GLU A 38 1.31 3.79 16.31
N GLY A 39 0.39 2.92 15.86
CA GLY A 39 -0.65 3.25 14.91
C GLY A 39 -1.56 4.38 15.40
N GLU A 40 -2.06 4.29 16.61
CA GLU A 40 -2.84 5.37 17.24
C GLU A 40 -2.04 6.68 17.34
N SER A 41 -0.75 6.58 17.60
CA SER A 41 0.14 7.74 17.66
C SER A 41 0.39 8.35 16.27
N LEU A 42 0.51 7.53 15.22
CA LEU A 42 0.67 7.99 13.85
C LEU A 42 -0.61 8.65 13.32
N ALA A 43 -1.77 8.05 13.57
CA ALA A 43 -3.07 8.59 13.17
C ALA A 43 -3.36 10.00 13.75
N LYS A 44 -2.75 10.36 14.86
CA LYS A 44 -2.86 11.70 15.46
C LYS A 44 -2.01 12.78 14.79
N ILE A 45 -1.20 12.43 13.77
CA ILE A 45 -0.37 13.44 13.06
C ILE A 45 -1.26 14.31 12.16
N ALA A 46 -2.18 13.68 11.41
CA ALA A 46 -3.15 14.36 10.55
C ALA A 46 -4.31 13.38 10.21
N ASP A 47 -5.48 13.93 9.87
CA ASP A 47 -6.69 13.15 9.60
C ASP A 47 -6.57 12.24 8.35
N ASN A 48 -5.69 12.56 7.42
CA ASN A 48 -5.42 11.79 6.21
C ASN A 48 -4.27 10.77 6.33
N VAL A 49 -3.81 10.49 7.57
CA VAL A 49 -2.83 9.41 7.80
C VAL A 49 -3.51 8.05 7.75
N VAL A 50 -2.96 7.17 6.93
CA VAL A 50 -3.29 5.74 6.87
C VAL A 50 -2.17 4.95 7.54
N VAL A 51 -2.48 4.18 8.58
CA VAL A 51 -1.49 3.41 9.34
C VAL A 51 -1.06 2.18 8.54
N LYS A 52 0.23 2.09 8.22
CA LYS A 52 0.75 0.98 7.44
C LYS A 52 1.35 -0.10 8.33
N LEU A 53 0.91 -1.35 8.12
CA LEU A 53 1.17 -2.52 8.97
C LEU A 53 1.73 -3.67 8.14
N PRO A 54 2.74 -4.41 8.64
CA PRO A 54 3.25 -5.58 7.93
C PRO A 54 2.23 -6.72 7.94
N LEU A 55 2.17 -7.51 6.87
CA LEU A 55 1.27 -8.66 6.75
C LEU A 55 1.83 -9.88 7.50
N THR A 56 1.85 -9.77 8.82
CA THR A 56 2.10 -10.85 9.78
C THR A 56 0.83 -11.09 10.59
N MET A 57 0.73 -12.19 11.33
CA MET A 57 -0.43 -12.41 12.21
C MET A 57 -0.58 -11.30 13.26
N ASN A 58 0.55 -10.79 13.79
CA ASN A 58 0.55 -9.63 14.67
C ASN A 58 0.03 -8.36 13.97
N GLY A 59 0.45 -8.11 12.73
CA GLY A 59 -0.02 -6.98 11.93
C GLY A 59 -1.49 -7.08 11.55
N ILE A 60 -1.99 -8.28 11.26
CA ILE A 60 -3.43 -8.53 11.00
C ILE A 60 -4.26 -8.27 12.27
N ALA A 61 -3.80 -8.73 13.43
CA ALA A 61 -4.47 -8.44 14.69
C ALA A 61 -4.46 -6.93 15.02
N ALA A 62 -3.35 -6.24 14.75
CA ALA A 62 -3.26 -4.78 14.90
C ALA A 62 -4.16 -4.05 13.89
N CYS A 63 -4.21 -4.50 12.64
CA CYS A 63 -5.13 -3.98 11.62
C CYS A 63 -6.57 -4.03 12.11
N LYS A 64 -7.04 -5.20 12.55
CA LYS A 64 -8.40 -5.36 13.09
C LYS A 64 -8.68 -4.41 14.24
N ALA A 65 -7.77 -4.30 15.21
CA ALA A 65 -7.96 -3.44 16.37
C ALA A 65 -8.02 -1.94 16.00
N LEU A 66 -7.19 -1.49 15.06
CA LEU A 66 -7.17 -0.11 14.60
C LEU A 66 -8.41 0.23 13.77
N THR A 67 -8.83 -0.66 12.87
CA THR A 67 -10.05 -0.45 12.06
C THR A 67 -11.32 -0.44 12.92
N ASP A 68 -11.38 -1.23 13.99
CA ASP A 68 -12.53 -1.23 14.92
C ASP A 68 -12.72 0.11 15.66
N ILE A 69 -11.67 0.92 15.76
CA ILE A 69 -11.73 2.28 16.32
C ILE A 69 -11.72 3.38 15.25
N GLY A 70 -11.93 3.02 13.98
CA GLY A 70 -12.08 3.96 12.87
C GLY A 70 -10.76 4.50 12.28
N ILE A 71 -9.62 3.86 12.57
CA ILE A 71 -8.33 4.24 11.97
C ILE A 71 -8.13 3.47 10.66
N GLU A 72 -7.93 4.19 9.56
CA GLU A 72 -7.61 3.60 8.26
C GLU A 72 -6.26 2.89 8.26
N THR A 73 -6.21 1.73 7.62
CA THR A 73 -5.02 0.89 7.58
C THR A 73 -4.60 0.47 6.18
N ASN A 74 -3.30 0.32 5.97
CA ASN A 74 -2.70 -0.23 4.76
C ASN A 74 -1.83 -1.44 5.13
N VAL A 75 -2.31 -2.64 4.83
CA VAL A 75 -1.57 -3.88 5.11
C VAL A 75 -0.56 -4.13 4.00
N THR A 76 0.72 -4.14 4.33
CA THR A 76 1.83 -4.19 3.38
C THR A 76 2.63 -5.49 3.44
N LEU A 77 3.56 -5.69 2.50
CA LEU A 77 4.34 -6.92 2.35
C LEU A 77 3.45 -8.11 2.01
N CYS A 78 2.49 -7.88 1.12
CA CYS A 78 1.60 -8.91 0.60
C CYS A 78 2.25 -9.60 -0.61
N PHE A 79 2.34 -10.93 -0.56
CA PHE A 79 2.98 -11.76 -1.60
C PHE A 79 2.10 -12.96 -2.02
N SER A 80 0.88 -13.08 -1.48
CA SER A 80 -0.07 -14.12 -1.88
C SER A 80 -1.52 -13.65 -1.78
N PRO A 81 -2.45 -14.23 -2.58
CA PRO A 81 -3.87 -13.89 -2.52
C PRO A 81 -4.52 -14.25 -1.18
N THR A 82 -4.06 -15.34 -0.53
CA THR A 82 -4.55 -15.73 0.80
C THR A 82 -4.16 -14.73 1.87
N GLN A 83 -2.99 -14.12 1.77
CA GLN A 83 -2.60 -13.01 2.64
C GLN A 83 -3.52 -11.80 2.44
N ALA A 84 -3.83 -11.44 1.19
CA ALA A 84 -4.76 -10.36 0.89
C ALA A 84 -6.18 -10.64 1.42
N LEU A 85 -6.65 -11.88 1.31
CA LEU A 85 -7.95 -12.31 1.83
C LEU A 85 -8.07 -12.07 3.34
N ILE A 86 -7.06 -12.46 4.13
CA ILE A 86 -7.12 -12.23 5.60
C ILE A 86 -7.01 -10.75 5.96
N ALA A 87 -6.29 -9.95 5.19
CA ALA A 87 -6.23 -8.50 5.39
C ALA A 87 -7.60 -7.84 5.16
N ALA A 88 -8.30 -8.21 4.10
CA ALA A 88 -9.66 -7.74 3.84
C ALA A 88 -10.63 -8.17 4.95
N LYS A 89 -10.54 -9.41 5.43
CA LYS A 89 -11.33 -9.90 6.57
C LYS A 89 -11.05 -9.15 7.87
N ALA A 90 -9.84 -8.63 8.05
CA ALA A 90 -9.47 -7.80 9.19
C ALA A 90 -9.98 -6.34 9.06
N GLY A 91 -10.53 -5.95 7.89
CA GLY A 91 -11.08 -4.62 7.63
C GLY A 91 -10.04 -3.63 7.11
N ALA A 92 -8.93 -4.08 6.52
CA ALA A 92 -7.94 -3.20 5.93
C ALA A 92 -8.56 -2.26 4.88
N THR A 93 -8.24 -0.95 4.94
CA THR A 93 -8.63 0.02 3.92
C THR A 93 -7.86 -0.24 2.63
N TYR A 94 -6.56 -0.53 2.74
CA TYR A 94 -5.69 -0.86 1.61
C TYR A 94 -4.94 -2.15 1.85
N ILE A 95 -4.69 -2.89 0.78
CA ILE A 95 -3.72 -3.97 0.70
C ILE A 95 -2.61 -3.59 -0.29
N SER A 96 -1.35 -3.78 0.08
CA SER A 96 -0.20 -3.47 -0.78
C SER A 96 0.51 -4.74 -1.26
N PRO A 97 0.06 -5.37 -2.35
CA PRO A 97 0.77 -6.47 -3.00
C PRO A 97 2.03 -5.98 -3.71
N PHE A 98 3.13 -6.74 -3.59
CA PHE A 98 4.45 -6.36 -4.07
C PHE A 98 4.80 -7.06 -5.38
N ILE A 99 4.50 -6.41 -6.51
CA ILE A 99 4.70 -6.93 -7.87
C ILE A 99 6.19 -7.18 -8.14
N GLY A 100 7.00 -6.14 -8.10
CA GLY A 100 8.37 -6.22 -8.55
C GLY A 100 9.26 -7.14 -7.70
N ARG A 101 8.92 -7.37 -6.42
CA ARG A 101 9.67 -8.36 -5.59
C ARG A 101 9.35 -9.80 -5.98
N LEU A 102 8.14 -10.09 -6.48
CA LEU A 102 7.82 -11.41 -7.03
C LEU A 102 8.56 -11.63 -8.36
N ASP A 103 8.62 -10.61 -9.21
CA ASP A 103 9.40 -10.66 -10.44
C ASP A 103 10.88 -10.91 -10.17
N ASP A 104 11.45 -10.28 -9.12
CA ASP A 104 12.85 -10.46 -8.70
C ASP A 104 13.20 -11.94 -8.40
N ILE A 105 12.20 -12.76 -8.04
CA ILE A 105 12.37 -14.21 -7.78
C ILE A 105 11.78 -15.11 -8.88
N GLY A 106 11.48 -14.53 -10.05
CA GLY A 106 11.01 -15.27 -11.22
C GLY A 106 9.55 -15.69 -11.18
N GLN A 107 8.71 -15.02 -10.39
CA GLN A 107 7.25 -15.20 -10.37
C GLN A 107 6.59 -14.05 -11.15
N ASP A 108 5.38 -14.30 -11.70
CA ASP A 108 4.57 -13.22 -12.30
C ASP A 108 3.88 -12.41 -11.18
N GLY A 109 4.46 -11.25 -10.84
CA GLY A 109 3.90 -10.38 -9.82
C GLY A 109 2.53 -9.80 -10.19
N MET A 110 2.20 -9.71 -11.48
CA MET A 110 0.91 -9.23 -11.95
C MET A 110 -0.22 -10.24 -11.74
N GLU A 111 0.08 -11.53 -11.71
CA GLU A 111 -0.92 -12.56 -11.38
C GLU A 111 -1.48 -12.36 -9.98
N LEU A 112 -0.63 -11.97 -9.01
CA LEU A 112 -1.06 -11.63 -7.66
C LEU A 112 -2.16 -10.55 -7.66
N ILE A 113 -2.02 -9.50 -8.47
CA ILE A 113 -3.04 -8.44 -8.56
C ILE A 113 -4.37 -8.99 -9.10
N ARG A 114 -4.31 -9.78 -10.20
CA ARG A 114 -5.50 -10.37 -10.84
C ARG A 114 -6.26 -11.29 -9.88
N GLU A 115 -5.54 -12.16 -9.17
CA GLU A 115 -6.13 -13.07 -8.19
C GLU A 115 -6.76 -12.34 -7.01
N ILE A 116 -6.09 -11.31 -6.46
CA ILE A 116 -6.65 -10.49 -5.37
C ILE A 116 -7.92 -9.79 -5.85
N ARG A 117 -7.91 -9.17 -7.04
CA ARG A 117 -9.09 -8.50 -7.59
C ARG A 117 -10.26 -9.47 -7.75
N ALA A 118 -10.02 -10.64 -8.32
CA ALA A 118 -11.05 -11.66 -8.47
C ALA A 118 -11.65 -12.11 -7.13
N ILE A 119 -10.81 -12.31 -6.10
CA ILE A 119 -11.29 -12.65 -4.75
C ILE A 119 -12.11 -11.51 -4.16
N TYR A 120 -11.64 -10.28 -4.26
CA TYR A 120 -12.32 -9.14 -3.67
C TYR A 120 -13.67 -8.88 -4.34
N ASP A 121 -13.76 -9.03 -5.66
CA ASP A 121 -15.01 -8.92 -6.41
C ASP A 121 -15.99 -10.03 -6.04
N ASN A 122 -15.53 -11.28 -5.91
CA ASN A 122 -16.39 -12.42 -5.56
C ASN A 122 -17.07 -12.25 -4.19
N TYR A 123 -16.45 -11.57 -3.25
CA TYR A 123 -16.95 -11.40 -1.89
C TYR A 123 -17.39 -9.98 -1.58
N GLY A 124 -17.27 -9.04 -2.52
CA GLY A 124 -17.64 -7.64 -2.33
C GLY A 124 -16.82 -6.95 -1.23
N PHE A 125 -15.51 -7.24 -1.15
CA PHE A 125 -14.65 -6.54 -0.21
C PHE A 125 -14.38 -5.11 -0.67
N GLU A 126 -14.49 -4.16 0.26
CA GLU A 126 -14.21 -2.73 0.01
C GLU A 126 -12.73 -2.37 0.11
N THR A 127 -11.87 -3.30 0.55
CA THR A 127 -10.42 -3.10 0.64
C THR A 127 -9.85 -2.77 -0.73
N GLN A 128 -9.16 -1.64 -0.84
CA GLN A 128 -8.55 -1.16 -2.08
C GLN A 128 -7.20 -1.83 -2.33
N ILE A 129 -6.94 -2.19 -3.58
CA ILE A 129 -5.67 -2.80 -4.01
C ILE A 129 -4.69 -1.69 -4.39
N LEU A 130 -3.64 -1.52 -3.58
CA LEU A 130 -2.55 -0.59 -3.82
C LEU A 130 -1.35 -1.35 -4.41
N ALA A 131 -1.24 -1.39 -5.74
CA ALA A 131 -0.14 -2.03 -6.43
C ALA A 131 1.20 -1.41 -6.01
N ALA A 132 2.07 -2.21 -5.42
CA ALA A 132 3.33 -1.78 -4.82
C ALA A 132 4.55 -2.45 -5.44
N SER A 133 5.74 -1.94 -5.11
CA SER A 133 7.01 -2.43 -5.71
C SER A 133 7.03 -2.29 -7.24
N ILE A 134 6.43 -1.23 -7.75
CA ILE A 134 6.40 -0.90 -9.17
C ILE A 134 7.81 -0.62 -9.69
N ARG A 135 8.17 -1.20 -10.85
CA ARG A 135 9.50 -1.08 -11.48
C ARG A 135 9.48 -0.36 -12.82
N SER A 136 8.33 -0.30 -13.49
CA SER A 136 8.24 0.22 -14.87
C SER A 136 6.85 0.78 -15.17
N PRO A 137 6.71 1.58 -16.27
CA PRO A 137 5.42 1.99 -16.80
C PRO A 137 4.50 0.80 -17.15
N LEU A 138 5.08 -0.34 -17.53
CA LEU A 138 4.32 -1.55 -17.83
C LEU A 138 3.57 -2.05 -16.60
N HIS A 139 4.19 -2.07 -15.42
CA HIS A 139 3.51 -2.44 -14.17
C HIS A 139 2.33 -1.51 -13.87
N ILE A 140 2.45 -0.20 -14.12
CA ILE A 140 1.33 0.75 -13.94
C ILE A 140 0.18 0.40 -14.88
N ARG A 141 0.47 0.19 -16.18
CA ARG A 141 -0.55 -0.17 -17.19
C ARG A 141 -1.25 -1.48 -16.81
N GLU A 142 -0.48 -2.52 -16.50
CA GLU A 142 -1.02 -3.84 -16.17
C GLU A 142 -1.81 -3.81 -14.87
N SER A 143 -1.37 -3.05 -13.85
CA SER A 143 -2.11 -2.86 -12.61
C SER A 143 -3.46 -2.19 -12.87
N ALA A 144 -3.49 -1.16 -13.70
CA ALA A 144 -4.74 -0.49 -14.07
C ALA A 144 -5.70 -1.42 -14.84
N LEU A 145 -5.18 -2.24 -15.77
CA LEU A 145 -5.98 -3.23 -16.52
C LEU A 145 -6.49 -4.36 -15.62
N ALA A 146 -5.73 -4.74 -14.59
CA ALA A 146 -6.11 -5.76 -13.62
C ALA A 146 -7.08 -5.25 -12.54
N GLY A 147 -7.40 -3.94 -12.52
CA GLY A 147 -8.34 -3.35 -11.58
C GLY A 147 -7.75 -3.01 -10.21
N ALA A 148 -6.44 -2.71 -10.14
CA ALA A 148 -5.88 -2.09 -8.95
C ALA A 148 -6.43 -0.67 -8.77
N ASP A 149 -6.79 -0.31 -7.54
CA ASP A 149 -7.39 0.98 -7.22
C ASP A 149 -6.34 2.10 -7.12
N VAL A 150 -5.14 1.75 -6.66
CA VAL A 150 -4.02 2.67 -6.43
C VAL A 150 -2.71 2.03 -6.87
N ALA A 151 -1.73 2.84 -7.24
CA ALA A 151 -0.36 2.38 -7.48
C ALA A 151 0.65 3.32 -6.80
N THR A 152 1.65 2.74 -6.15
CA THR A 152 2.79 3.50 -5.63
C THR A 152 4.04 3.17 -6.46
N ALA A 153 4.66 4.20 -7.02
CA ALA A 153 5.79 4.05 -7.92
C ALA A 153 6.91 5.05 -7.62
N PRO A 154 8.17 4.70 -7.93
CA PRO A 154 9.26 5.66 -7.86
C PRO A 154 9.00 6.89 -8.76
N PRO A 155 9.43 8.10 -8.36
CA PRO A 155 9.22 9.31 -9.17
C PRO A 155 9.76 9.19 -10.61
N ALA A 156 10.84 8.44 -10.82
CA ALA A 156 11.38 8.19 -12.16
C ALA A 156 10.41 7.42 -13.07
N VAL A 157 9.69 6.43 -12.51
CA VAL A 157 8.67 5.68 -13.24
C VAL A 157 7.49 6.59 -13.59
N ILE A 158 7.03 7.41 -12.63
CA ILE A 158 5.92 8.35 -12.86
C ILE A 158 6.27 9.33 -14.00
N ARG A 159 7.47 9.92 -13.97
CA ARG A 159 7.91 10.83 -15.04
C ARG A 159 7.98 10.15 -16.41
N SER A 160 8.35 8.87 -16.46
CA SER A 160 8.48 8.12 -17.71
C SER A 160 7.14 7.73 -18.34
N LEU A 161 6.01 7.88 -17.64
CA LEU A 161 4.68 7.56 -18.18
C LEU A 161 4.29 8.41 -19.38
N ALA A 162 4.80 9.65 -19.46
CA ALA A 162 4.54 10.56 -20.58
C ALA A 162 5.49 10.36 -21.77
N ASN A 163 6.57 9.58 -21.62
CA ASN A 163 7.58 9.43 -22.66
C ASN A 163 7.11 8.47 -23.74
N HIS A 164 7.03 8.96 -24.98
CA HIS A 164 6.70 8.12 -26.13
C HIS A 164 7.43 8.60 -27.38
N PRO A 165 8.22 7.73 -28.06
CA PRO A 165 9.03 8.14 -29.21
C PRO A 165 8.23 8.75 -30.38
N LEU A 166 6.97 8.37 -30.53
CA LEU A 166 6.11 8.94 -31.55
C LEU A 166 5.54 10.30 -31.16
N THR A 167 5.32 10.55 -29.89
CA THR A 167 4.92 11.88 -29.40
C THR A 167 6.06 12.89 -29.59
N ASP A 168 7.29 12.45 -29.34
CA ASP A 168 8.49 13.31 -29.50
C ASP A 168 8.79 13.67 -30.95
N LYS A 169 8.25 12.91 -31.93
CA LYS A 169 8.43 13.13 -33.37
C LYS A 169 7.30 13.95 -34.04
N GLY A 170 6.16 14.05 -33.37
CA GLY A 170 4.97 14.77 -33.87
C GLY A 170 4.96 16.20 -33.47
#